data_a112e58368fd5210cccee47678f80c9d
#
_entry.id   a112e58368fd5210cccee47678f80c9d
#
_cell.length_a   1.000
_cell.length_b   1.000
_cell.length_c   1.000
_cell.angle_alpha   90.00
_cell.angle_beta   90.00
_cell.angle_gamma   90.00
#
_symmetry.space_group_name_H-M   'P 1'
#
loop_
_entity.id
_entity.type
_entity.pdbx_description
1 polymer ?
#
loop_
_entity_poly.entity_id
_entity_poly.type
_entity_poly.pdbx_seq_one_letter_code
_entity_poly.pdbx_strand_id
1 'polypeptide(L)'
;MLCAMNRPISRFAQTSGPIGGWLILVAILLSAAYGLGLGLPATLAGTAFWLAGVLLVPRVVGLQRIQTVAMLLVGGAGLLYAWLVAGQLQLEKALAGNQALLAMLAGVSFLRLVSLPSVDAGEADPRGPAALRRTLLGVHLFGSVINLSAVMILGDRQSRRQAMTSLQASVLSRGFSLAAHWSPFFAAMGVALSNSPGADLFTLSTVGLPLAALGLSLTAWQLSRRSGVRDYLGYPMHFGALWIPGLLASLVLLVHQLSPATPILSLISSLAVSLTLVVLLLRQASQALPEMLAHVREGLPRMSGELLLFLAAGVLAAGIGSAVQGAGWTLELETFGATAASLLLLLMVGLSVIGVHPVISIATAHGLLAPLAPDPNLIGITYLMAWAQGVSISPLSGMHLAMQGRFGIDPRGFLRWNGSYTLLMLVLDIGALHLYEAWSR
;
A
#
# COMPACT_ATOMS: atom_id res chain seq x y z
N MET A 1 -16.06 16.52 24.17
CA MET A 1 -15.78 17.80 23.53
C MET A 1 -14.87 17.54 22.34
N LEU A 2 -15.45 17.09 21.21
CA LEU A 2 -14.79 16.93 19.90
C LEU A 2 -15.89 17.11 18.85
N CYS A 3 -16.36 18.34 18.72
CA CYS A 3 -17.11 18.78 17.57
C CYS A 3 -16.12 18.83 16.39
N ALA A 4 -16.12 17.77 15.56
CA ALA A 4 -15.39 17.77 14.31
C ALA A 4 -15.97 18.90 13.43
N MET A 5 -15.23 19.97 13.35
CA MET A 5 -15.49 21.09 12.46
C MET A 5 -15.57 20.59 11.03
N ASN A 6 -16.78 20.52 10.49
CA ASN A 6 -17.04 20.58 9.05
C ASN A 6 -16.58 21.97 8.56
N ARG A 7 -15.26 22.13 8.35
CA ARG A 7 -14.78 23.33 7.66
C ARG A 7 -15.25 23.23 6.22
N PRO A 8 -15.97 24.22 5.70
CA PRO A 8 -16.32 24.23 4.29
C PRO A 8 -15.00 24.15 3.49
N ILE A 9 -14.94 23.16 2.58
CA ILE A 9 -13.81 23.02 1.66
C ILE A 9 -13.67 24.35 0.94
N SER A 10 -12.52 25.00 1.08
CA SER A 10 -12.28 26.31 0.46
C SER A 10 -12.54 26.21 -1.06
N ARG A 11 -13.00 27.29 -1.70
CA ARG A 11 -13.20 27.33 -3.16
C ARG A 11 -11.98 26.85 -3.92
N PHE A 12 -10.79 27.15 -3.42
CA PHE A 12 -9.51 26.65 -3.95
C PHE A 12 -9.42 25.12 -3.91
N ALA A 13 -9.82 24.47 -2.82
CA ALA A 13 -9.79 23.01 -2.70
C ALA A 13 -10.85 22.31 -3.58
N GLN A 14 -11.92 23.04 -3.98
CA GLN A 14 -12.91 22.52 -4.93
C GLN A 14 -12.38 22.55 -6.37
N THR A 15 -11.67 23.61 -6.77
CA THR A 15 -11.13 23.77 -8.13
C THR A 15 -9.81 23.01 -8.34
N SER A 16 -8.95 22.91 -7.32
CA SER A 16 -7.67 22.22 -7.41
C SER A 16 -7.80 20.69 -7.55
N GLY A 17 -8.91 20.11 -7.11
CA GLY A 17 -9.12 18.66 -7.19
C GLY A 17 -9.08 18.11 -8.60
N PRO A 18 -9.94 18.56 -9.52
CA PRO A 18 -9.93 18.08 -10.89
C PRO A 18 -8.60 18.31 -11.60
N ILE A 19 -7.94 19.46 -11.40
CA ILE A 19 -6.62 19.76 -11.98
C ILE A 19 -5.57 18.77 -11.43
N GLY A 20 -5.56 18.53 -10.12
CA GLY A 20 -4.69 17.52 -9.50
C GLY A 20 -4.92 16.12 -10.07
N GLY A 21 -6.17 15.73 -10.32
CA GLY A 21 -6.50 14.46 -10.96
C GLY A 21 -5.95 14.33 -12.38
N TRP A 22 -6.05 15.37 -13.20
CA TRP A 22 -5.45 15.40 -14.54
C TRP A 22 -3.92 15.31 -14.50
N LEU A 23 -3.27 16.02 -13.57
CA LEU A 23 -1.82 15.92 -13.38
C LEU A 23 -1.38 14.51 -12.96
N ILE A 24 -2.16 13.84 -12.09
CA ILE A 24 -1.91 12.44 -11.74
C ILE A 24 -2.04 11.54 -12.98
N LEU A 25 -3.08 11.73 -13.82
CA LEU A 25 -3.22 10.97 -15.06
C LEU A 25 -2.02 11.20 -16.01
N VAL A 26 -1.60 12.45 -16.20
CA VAL A 26 -0.41 12.77 -16.98
C VAL A 26 0.83 12.09 -16.41
N ALA A 27 1.00 12.10 -15.09
CA ALA A 27 2.11 11.42 -14.42
C ALA A 27 2.09 9.89 -14.64
N ILE A 28 0.90 9.24 -14.61
CA ILE A 28 0.74 7.82 -14.95
C ILE A 28 1.23 7.56 -16.38
N LEU A 29 0.80 8.36 -17.35
CA LEU A 29 1.18 8.19 -18.75
C LEU A 29 2.67 8.41 -18.97
N LEU A 30 3.27 9.42 -18.34
CA LEU A 30 4.71 9.69 -18.39
C LEU A 30 5.52 8.56 -17.74
N SER A 31 5.05 8.02 -16.60
CA SER A 31 5.68 6.89 -15.94
C SER A 31 5.60 5.61 -16.79
N ALA A 32 4.47 5.37 -17.44
CA ALA A 32 4.31 4.26 -18.38
C ALA A 32 5.26 4.41 -19.59
N ALA A 33 5.33 5.61 -20.16
CA ALA A 33 6.23 5.92 -21.29
C ALA A 33 7.71 5.72 -20.93
N TYR A 34 8.13 6.17 -19.74
CA TYR A 34 9.46 5.89 -19.19
C TYR A 34 9.72 4.38 -19.06
N GLY A 35 8.79 3.65 -18.43
CA GLY A 35 8.93 2.21 -18.22
C GLY A 35 8.94 1.39 -19.52
N LEU A 36 8.27 1.87 -20.56
CA LEU A 36 8.28 1.27 -21.90
C LEU A 36 9.51 1.68 -22.75
N GLY A 37 10.44 2.45 -22.19
CA GLY A 37 11.67 2.82 -22.88
C GLY A 37 11.49 3.86 -24.00
N LEU A 38 10.43 4.71 -23.93
CA LEU A 38 10.16 5.74 -24.95
C LEU A 38 11.09 6.96 -24.84
N GLY A 39 12.22 6.87 -24.12
CA GLY A 39 13.24 7.92 -24.03
C GLY A 39 12.87 9.14 -23.16
N LEU A 40 11.75 9.09 -22.43
CA LEU A 40 11.37 10.15 -21.49
C LEU A 40 12.03 9.92 -20.12
N PRO A 41 12.56 10.96 -19.45
CA PRO A 41 13.16 10.79 -18.13
C PRO A 41 12.09 10.60 -17.04
N ALA A 42 12.41 9.78 -16.02
CA ALA A 42 11.52 9.52 -14.86
C ALA A 42 11.15 10.79 -14.10
N THR A 43 12.01 11.81 -14.14
CA THR A 43 11.78 13.11 -13.49
C THR A 43 10.56 13.85 -14.02
N LEU A 44 10.16 13.65 -15.28
CA LEU A 44 8.93 14.27 -15.82
C LEU A 44 7.68 13.73 -15.10
N ALA A 45 7.58 12.40 -14.93
CA ALA A 45 6.49 11.79 -14.16
C ALA A 45 6.53 12.24 -12.71
N GLY A 46 7.70 12.24 -12.09
CA GLY A 46 7.91 12.74 -10.73
C GLY A 46 7.47 14.18 -10.56
N THR A 47 7.88 15.07 -11.48
CA THR A 47 7.47 16.48 -11.45
C THR A 47 5.95 16.63 -11.57
N ALA A 48 5.29 15.89 -12.45
CA ALA A 48 3.84 15.92 -12.58
C ALA A 48 3.13 15.45 -11.29
N PHE A 49 3.65 14.42 -10.62
CA PHE A 49 3.15 14.00 -9.29
C PHE A 49 3.39 15.07 -8.23
N TRP A 50 4.54 15.76 -8.23
CA TRP A 50 4.80 16.86 -7.29
C TRP A 50 3.87 18.05 -7.52
N LEU A 51 3.61 18.44 -8.76
CA LEU A 51 2.64 19.49 -9.08
C LEU A 51 1.24 19.12 -8.59
N ALA A 52 0.81 17.87 -8.83
CA ALA A 52 -0.46 17.36 -8.29
C ALA A 52 -0.46 17.41 -6.76
N GLY A 53 0.63 16.96 -6.13
CA GLY A 53 0.79 16.95 -4.67
C GLY A 53 0.63 18.35 -4.08
N VAL A 54 1.33 19.36 -4.62
CA VAL A 54 1.24 20.75 -4.16
C VAL A 54 -0.20 21.27 -4.24
N LEU A 55 -0.92 21.01 -5.34
CA LEU A 55 -2.32 21.41 -5.48
C LEU A 55 -3.25 20.70 -4.50
N LEU A 56 -2.91 19.47 -4.11
CA LEU A 56 -3.73 18.65 -3.24
C LEU A 56 -3.36 18.72 -1.75
N VAL A 57 -2.27 19.44 -1.37
CA VAL A 57 -1.86 19.66 0.05
C VAL A 57 -3.04 20.07 0.96
N PRO A 58 -3.95 20.98 0.57
CA PRO A 58 -5.04 21.39 1.45
C PRO A 58 -6.00 20.27 1.85
N ARG A 59 -5.99 19.15 1.12
CA ARG A 59 -6.85 17.98 1.39
C ARG A 59 -6.24 17.04 2.43
N VAL A 60 -4.93 17.14 2.70
CA VAL A 60 -4.24 16.28 3.65
C VAL A 60 -4.29 16.90 5.03
N VAL A 61 -4.83 16.15 5.98
CA VAL A 61 -5.09 16.61 7.36
C VAL A 61 -4.60 15.58 8.39
N GLY A 62 -4.57 15.97 9.66
CA GLY A 62 -4.28 15.08 10.78
C GLY A 62 -2.87 14.50 10.76
N LEU A 63 -2.74 13.25 11.21
CA LEU A 63 -1.44 12.58 11.37
C LEU A 63 -0.67 12.47 10.05
N GLN A 64 -1.36 12.20 8.96
CA GLN A 64 -0.74 12.07 7.63
C GLN A 64 0.00 13.35 7.22
N ARG A 65 -0.58 14.53 7.50
CA ARG A 65 0.07 15.82 7.24
C ARG A 65 1.34 15.99 8.09
N ILE A 66 1.28 15.63 9.37
CA ILE A 66 2.43 15.71 10.29
C ILE A 66 3.56 14.80 9.78
N GLN A 67 3.25 13.56 9.44
CA GLN A 67 4.23 12.60 8.92
C GLN A 67 4.86 13.07 7.59
N THR A 68 4.04 13.59 6.66
CA THR A 68 4.52 14.14 5.39
C THR A 68 5.50 15.30 5.62
N VAL A 69 5.13 16.26 6.47
CA VAL A 69 5.98 17.41 6.79
C VAL A 69 7.29 16.95 7.46
N ALA A 70 7.21 16.05 8.45
CA ALA A 70 8.39 15.52 9.12
C ALA A 70 9.36 14.83 8.15
N MET A 71 8.85 14.01 7.23
CA MET A 71 9.67 13.36 6.20
C MET A 71 10.34 14.36 5.26
N LEU A 72 9.61 15.40 4.82
CA LEU A 72 10.15 16.44 3.96
C LEU A 72 11.24 17.25 4.67
N LEU A 73 11.06 17.57 5.95
CA LEU A 73 12.06 18.30 6.75
C LEU A 73 13.33 17.45 6.96
N VAL A 74 13.19 16.20 7.38
CA VAL A 74 14.34 15.30 7.62
C VAL A 74 15.07 14.98 6.32
N GLY A 75 14.32 14.60 5.27
CA GLY A 75 14.89 14.31 3.96
C GLY A 75 15.54 15.55 3.32
N GLY A 76 14.87 16.70 3.39
CA GLY A 76 15.42 17.97 2.91
C GLY A 76 16.70 18.38 3.65
N ALA A 77 16.74 18.23 4.97
CA ALA A 77 17.94 18.45 5.76
C ALA A 77 19.08 17.50 5.36
N GLY A 78 18.79 16.22 5.09
CA GLY A 78 19.78 15.26 4.61
C GLY A 78 20.35 15.61 3.23
N LEU A 79 19.49 16.05 2.29
CA LEU A 79 19.93 16.53 0.97
C LEU A 79 20.80 17.80 1.09
N LEU A 80 20.40 18.73 1.95
CA LEU A 80 21.15 19.96 2.20
C LEU A 80 22.52 19.65 2.82
N TYR A 81 22.56 18.75 3.81
CA TYR A 81 23.82 18.30 4.41
C TYR A 81 24.76 17.68 3.37
N ALA A 82 24.27 16.77 2.53
CA ALA A 82 25.07 16.14 1.48
C ALA A 82 25.60 17.18 0.47
N TRP A 83 24.80 18.17 0.14
CA TRP A 83 25.22 19.27 -0.73
C TRP A 83 26.35 20.11 -0.10
N LEU A 84 26.21 20.46 1.18
CA LEU A 84 27.21 21.29 1.89
C LEU A 84 28.52 20.53 2.15
N VAL A 85 28.47 19.22 2.42
CA VAL A 85 29.64 18.41 2.80
C VAL A 85 30.31 17.77 1.59
N ALA A 86 29.53 17.22 0.64
CA ALA A 86 30.03 16.48 -0.51
C ALA A 86 29.85 17.21 -1.85
N GLY A 87 29.25 18.38 -1.87
CA GLY A 87 28.97 19.15 -3.11
C GLY A 87 27.95 18.49 -4.04
N GLN A 88 27.25 17.43 -3.60
CA GLN A 88 26.34 16.64 -4.42
C GLN A 88 24.89 16.86 -4.01
N LEU A 89 24.11 17.49 -4.88
CA LEU A 89 22.67 17.63 -4.68
C LEU A 89 21.92 16.56 -5.50
N GLN A 90 21.43 15.50 -4.84
CA GLN A 90 20.71 14.39 -5.50
C GLN A 90 19.21 14.69 -5.67
N LEU A 91 18.90 15.85 -6.27
CA LEU A 91 17.53 16.31 -6.46
C LEU A 91 16.74 15.40 -7.40
N GLU A 92 17.40 14.81 -8.40
CA GLU A 92 16.77 13.88 -9.32
C GLU A 92 16.20 12.66 -8.62
N LYS A 93 16.96 12.06 -7.68
CA LYS A 93 16.47 10.94 -6.86
C LYS A 93 15.27 11.32 -6.01
N ALA A 94 15.26 12.52 -5.44
CA ALA A 94 14.14 13.02 -4.64
C ALA A 94 12.89 13.26 -5.49
N LEU A 95 13.04 13.76 -6.71
CA LEU A 95 11.92 14.01 -7.64
C LEU A 95 11.34 12.72 -8.23
N ALA A 96 12.19 11.79 -8.64
CA ALA A 96 11.78 10.60 -9.38
C ALA A 96 11.59 9.37 -8.49
N GLY A 97 12.04 9.36 -7.24
CA GLY A 97 12.23 8.17 -6.40
C GLY A 97 11.02 7.23 -6.31
N ASN A 98 9.81 7.76 -6.17
CA ASN A 98 8.59 6.96 -6.02
C ASN A 98 7.58 7.13 -7.17
N GLN A 99 8.00 7.66 -8.34
CA GLN A 99 7.07 7.92 -9.44
C GLN A 99 6.41 6.64 -9.97
N ALA A 100 7.16 5.54 -10.11
CA ALA A 100 6.62 4.27 -10.60
C ALA A 100 5.63 3.64 -9.60
N LEU A 101 5.92 3.70 -8.30
CA LEU A 101 5.01 3.30 -7.24
C LEU A 101 3.70 4.10 -7.28
N LEU A 102 3.79 5.42 -7.38
CA LEU A 102 2.62 6.29 -7.43
C LEU A 102 1.78 6.05 -8.70
N ALA A 103 2.44 5.84 -9.84
CA ALA A 103 1.77 5.47 -11.08
C ALA A 103 1.05 4.13 -10.96
N MET A 104 1.68 3.13 -10.32
CA MET A 104 1.05 1.84 -10.05
C MET A 104 -0.20 2.01 -9.17
N LEU A 105 -0.09 2.69 -8.03
CA LEU A 105 -1.23 2.88 -7.11
C LEU A 105 -2.39 3.62 -7.78
N ALA A 106 -2.07 4.70 -8.49
CA ALA A 106 -3.07 5.48 -9.19
C ALA A 106 -3.70 4.69 -10.37
N GLY A 107 -2.88 3.94 -11.13
CA GLY A 107 -3.34 3.07 -12.21
C GLY A 107 -4.26 1.96 -11.71
N VAL A 108 -3.86 1.26 -10.65
CA VAL A 108 -4.65 0.19 -10.02
C VAL A 108 -5.98 0.72 -9.47
N SER A 109 -6.05 1.99 -9.05
CA SER A 109 -7.30 2.59 -8.57
C SER A 109 -8.44 2.59 -9.60
N PHE A 110 -8.12 2.56 -10.90
CA PHE A 110 -9.11 2.44 -11.98
C PHE A 110 -9.84 1.09 -11.98
N LEU A 111 -9.19 0.01 -11.54
CA LEU A 111 -9.83 -1.31 -11.45
C LEU A 111 -11.08 -1.30 -10.57
N ARG A 112 -11.18 -0.37 -9.63
CA ARG A 112 -12.38 -0.19 -8.82
C ARG A 112 -13.64 0.03 -9.66
N LEU A 113 -13.53 0.61 -10.86
CA LEU A 113 -14.67 0.85 -11.77
C LEU A 113 -15.26 -0.45 -12.31
N VAL A 114 -14.47 -1.52 -12.37
CA VAL A 114 -14.88 -2.78 -13.03
C VAL A 114 -14.85 -4.00 -12.13
N SER A 115 -14.15 -3.95 -10.98
CA SER A 115 -13.88 -5.12 -10.13
C SER A 115 -14.78 -5.22 -8.90
N LEU A 116 -15.74 -4.29 -8.71
CA LEU A 116 -16.63 -4.35 -7.57
C LEU A 116 -17.74 -5.37 -7.82
N PRO A 117 -17.95 -6.34 -6.89
CA PRO A 117 -19.11 -7.22 -6.99
C PRO A 117 -20.38 -6.38 -6.80
N SER A 118 -21.30 -6.48 -7.78
CA SER A 118 -22.65 -5.98 -7.58
C SER A 118 -23.35 -6.91 -6.58
N VAL A 119 -23.68 -6.38 -5.43
CA VAL A 119 -24.50 -7.09 -4.44
C VAL A 119 -25.88 -6.46 -4.44
N ASP A 120 -26.90 -7.26 -4.72
CA ASP A 120 -28.27 -6.79 -4.71
C ASP A 120 -28.67 -6.25 -3.32
N ALA A 121 -29.40 -5.16 -3.31
CA ALA A 121 -29.82 -4.50 -2.06
C ALA A 121 -30.69 -5.43 -1.17
N GLY A 122 -31.37 -6.41 -1.77
CA GLY A 122 -32.23 -7.38 -1.10
C GLY A 122 -31.53 -8.68 -0.69
N GLU A 123 -30.27 -8.87 -1.06
CA GLU A 123 -29.54 -10.11 -0.73
C GLU A 123 -29.30 -10.21 0.78
N ALA A 124 -29.63 -11.38 1.35
CA ALA A 124 -29.50 -11.63 2.78
C ALA A 124 -28.03 -11.71 3.20
N ASP A 125 -27.69 -11.06 4.32
CA ASP A 125 -26.36 -11.11 4.89
C ASP A 125 -26.11 -12.48 5.53
N PRO A 126 -25.07 -13.23 5.11
CA PRO A 126 -24.75 -14.53 5.67
C PRO A 126 -24.31 -14.42 7.13
N ARG A 127 -24.56 -15.47 7.93
CA ARG A 127 -24.24 -15.46 9.36
C ARG A 127 -23.36 -16.63 9.77
N GLY A 128 -22.69 -16.44 10.91
CA GLY A 128 -21.93 -17.49 11.60
C GLY A 128 -20.52 -17.73 11.10
N PRO A 129 -19.87 -18.83 11.52
CA PRO A 129 -18.45 -19.12 11.24
C PRO A 129 -18.13 -19.27 9.75
N ALA A 130 -19.06 -19.80 8.95
CA ALA A 130 -18.87 -19.91 7.50
C ALA A 130 -18.85 -18.53 6.83
N ALA A 131 -19.74 -17.62 7.28
CA ALA A 131 -19.76 -16.25 6.79
C ALA A 131 -18.48 -15.49 7.16
N LEU A 132 -17.94 -15.72 8.38
CA LEU A 132 -16.66 -15.15 8.81
C LEU A 132 -15.54 -15.57 7.84
N ARG A 133 -15.40 -16.88 7.58
CA ARG A 133 -14.34 -17.39 6.68
C ARG A 133 -14.48 -16.86 5.25
N ARG A 134 -15.72 -16.80 4.72
CA ARG A 134 -15.96 -16.23 3.39
C ARG A 134 -15.63 -14.75 3.33
N THR A 135 -16.02 -13.97 4.34
CA THR A 135 -15.70 -12.54 4.42
C THR A 135 -14.20 -12.31 4.56
N LEU A 136 -13.51 -13.11 5.39
CA LEU A 136 -12.06 -13.06 5.56
C LEU A 136 -11.33 -13.30 4.24
N LEU A 137 -11.68 -14.36 3.52
CA LEU A 137 -11.11 -14.66 2.22
C LEU A 137 -11.47 -13.57 1.19
N GLY A 138 -12.69 -13.08 1.22
CA GLY A 138 -13.14 -12.03 0.33
C GLY A 138 -12.39 -10.72 0.52
N VAL A 139 -12.28 -10.21 1.77
CA VAL A 139 -11.53 -8.98 2.02
C VAL A 139 -10.05 -9.14 1.67
N HIS A 140 -9.48 -10.34 1.85
CA HIS A 140 -8.11 -10.64 1.44
C HIS A 140 -7.94 -10.54 -0.08
N LEU A 141 -8.75 -11.28 -0.84
CA LEU A 141 -8.62 -11.34 -2.30
C LEU A 141 -9.02 -10.02 -2.98
N PHE A 142 -10.11 -9.38 -2.57
CA PHE A 142 -10.46 -8.06 -3.11
C PHE A 142 -9.49 -6.98 -2.62
N GLY A 143 -9.10 -7.02 -1.35
CA GLY A 143 -8.12 -6.09 -0.77
C GLY A 143 -6.76 -6.18 -1.43
N SER A 144 -6.36 -7.36 -1.89
CA SER A 144 -5.10 -7.54 -2.60
C SER A 144 -5.02 -6.78 -3.93
N VAL A 145 -6.17 -6.36 -4.49
CA VAL A 145 -6.24 -5.66 -5.78
C VAL A 145 -6.77 -4.24 -5.65
N ILE A 146 -7.95 -4.06 -5.03
CA ILE A 146 -8.58 -2.74 -4.90
C ILE A 146 -8.23 -2.03 -3.59
N ASN A 147 -7.23 -2.55 -2.89
CA ASN A 147 -6.65 -1.96 -1.68
C ASN A 147 -7.72 -1.63 -0.61
N LEU A 148 -7.57 -0.50 0.08
CA LEU A 148 -8.43 -0.07 1.19
C LEU A 148 -9.92 0.01 0.81
N SER A 149 -10.24 0.19 -0.47
CA SER A 149 -11.63 0.23 -0.94
C SER A 149 -12.40 -1.04 -0.59
N ALA A 150 -11.75 -2.22 -0.58
CA ALA A 150 -12.38 -3.48 -0.18
C ALA A 150 -12.86 -3.42 1.28
N VAL A 151 -12.00 -2.94 2.19
CA VAL A 151 -12.34 -2.80 3.62
C VAL A 151 -13.54 -1.87 3.81
N MET A 152 -13.54 -0.73 3.11
CA MET A 152 -14.63 0.25 3.23
C MET A 152 -15.96 -0.32 2.71
N ILE A 153 -15.96 -0.97 1.55
CA ILE A 153 -17.19 -1.52 0.95
C ILE A 153 -17.78 -2.65 1.80
N LEU A 154 -16.94 -3.59 2.24
CA LEU A 154 -17.39 -4.68 3.08
C LEU A 154 -17.86 -4.16 4.46
N GLY A 155 -17.11 -3.21 5.02
CA GLY A 155 -17.46 -2.56 6.28
C GLY A 155 -18.75 -1.75 6.22
N ASP A 156 -18.99 -0.99 5.15
CA ASP A 156 -20.23 -0.24 4.93
C ASP A 156 -21.45 -1.15 4.98
N ARG A 157 -21.39 -2.31 4.34
CA ARG A 157 -22.51 -3.25 4.38
C ARG A 157 -22.70 -3.86 5.76
N GLN A 158 -21.62 -4.28 6.41
CA GLN A 158 -21.68 -4.86 7.76
C GLN A 158 -22.21 -3.87 8.81
N SER A 159 -22.01 -2.56 8.58
CA SER A 159 -22.41 -1.49 9.49
C SER A 159 -23.81 -0.91 9.21
N ARG A 160 -24.51 -1.36 8.14
CA ARG A 160 -25.80 -0.79 7.74
C ARG A 160 -26.90 -0.94 8.78
N ARG A 161 -26.93 -2.07 9.50
CA ARG A 161 -28.01 -2.45 10.42
C ARG A 161 -27.64 -2.39 11.89
N GLN A 162 -26.34 -2.40 12.18
CA GLN A 162 -25.80 -2.38 13.54
C GLN A 162 -24.40 -1.80 13.55
N ALA A 163 -23.94 -1.31 14.70
CA ALA A 163 -22.56 -0.86 14.88
C ALA A 163 -21.59 -2.02 14.59
N MET A 164 -20.47 -1.70 13.94
CA MET A 164 -19.42 -2.67 13.65
C MET A 164 -18.87 -3.27 14.94
N THR A 165 -18.79 -4.59 15.00
CA THR A 165 -18.22 -5.31 16.14
C THR A 165 -16.70 -5.43 16.04
N SER A 166 -16.05 -5.66 17.20
CA SER A 166 -14.60 -5.94 17.23
C SER A 166 -14.20 -7.18 16.41
N LEU A 167 -15.11 -8.15 16.31
CA LEU A 167 -14.91 -9.36 15.50
C LEU A 167 -14.90 -9.03 14.01
N GLN A 168 -15.87 -8.23 13.53
CA GLN A 168 -15.92 -7.76 12.14
C GLN A 168 -14.70 -6.91 11.81
N ALA A 169 -14.35 -5.97 12.69
CA ALA A 169 -13.17 -5.13 12.54
C ALA A 169 -11.87 -5.95 12.43
N SER A 170 -11.72 -6.99 13.27
CA SER A 170 -10.54 -7.88 13.21
C SER A 170 -10.49 -8.70 11.92
N VAL A 171 -11.64 -9.20 11.42
CA VAL A 171 -11.72 -9.92 10.14
C VAL A 171 -11.26 -9.04 8.99
N LEU A 172 -11.80 -7.82 8.91
CA LEU A 172 -11.45 -6.86 7.85
C LEU A 172 -9.97 -6.46 7.93
N SER A 173 -9.50 -6.13 9.14
CA SER A 173 -8.13 -5.68 9.36
C SER A 173 -7.10 -6.76 9.00
N ARG A 174 -7.24 -7.97 9.54
CA ARG A 174 -6.28 -9.05 9.31
C ARG A 174 -6.32 -9.57 7.88
N GLY A 175 -7.54 -9.76 7.33
CA GLY A 175 -7.70 -10.23 5.96
C GLY A 175 -7.07 -9.27 4.95
N PHE A 176 -7.27 -7.97 5.14
CA PHE A 176 -6.68 -6.93 4.29
C PHE A 176 -5.15 -6.87 4.44
N SER A 177 -4.63 -6.77 5.67
CA SER A 177 -3.20 -6.58 5.90
C SER A 177 -2.35 -7.75 5.42
N LEU A 178 -2.88 -8.99 5.44
CA LEU A 178 -2.20 -10.17 4.91
C LEU A 178 -1.88 -10.09 3.42
N ALA A 179 -2.64 -9.31 2.64
CA ALA A 179 -2.37 -9.10 1.23
C ALA A 179 -1.02 -8.38 0.98
N ALA A 180 -0.55 -7.62 1.96
CA ALA A 180 0.74 -6.95 1.89
C ALA A 180 1.94 -7.91 1.78
N HIS A 181 1.81 -9.17 2.22
CA HIS A 181 2.90 -10.13 2.10
C HIS A 181 3.23 -10.53 0.66
N TRP A 182 2.26 -10.51 -0.26
CA TRP A 182 2.47 -11.14 -1.56
C TRP A 182 1.89 -10.40 -2.76
N SER A 183 0.87 -9.54 -2.57
CA SER A 183 0.14 -9.01 -3.72
C SER A 183 0.94 -7.97 -4.51
N PRO A 184 1.10 -8.17 -5.82
CA PRO A 184 1.79 -7.21 -6.70
C PRO A 184 1.05 -5.87 -6.84
N PHE A 185 -0.24 -5.83 -6.53
CA PHE A 185 -1.09 -4.63 -6.66
C PHE A 185 -1.20 -3.85 -5.35
N PHE A 186 -0.63 -4.37 -4.28
CA PHE A 186 -0.69 -3.74 -2.97
C PHE A 186 0.42 -2.70 -2.80
N ALA A 187 0.11 -1.60 -2.09
CA ALA A 187 1.08 -0.52 -1.86
C ALA A 187 2.41 -1.01 -1.26
N ALA A 188 2.35 -2.01 -0.37
CA ALA A 188 3.54 -2.59 0.26
C ALA A 188 4.53 -3.16 -0.76
N MET A 189 4.03 -3.91 -1.77
CA MET A 189 4.89 -4.48 -2.82
C MET A 189 5.57 -3.38 -3.64
N GLY A 190 4.82 -2.35 -4.01
CA GLY A 190 5.40 -1.22 -4.74
C GLY A 190 6.47 -0.50 -3.92
N VAL A 191 6.26 -0.32 -2.60
CA VAL A 191 7.26 0.26 -1.69
C VAL A 191 8.47 -0.66 -1.54
N ALA A 192 8.25 -1.96 -1.35
CA ALA A 192 9.33 -2.92 -1.23
C ALA A 192 10.21 -2.92 -2.48
N LEU A 193 9.64 -3.06 -3.68
CA LEU A 193 10.38 -3.04 -4.94
C LEU A 193 11.10 -1.70 -5.21
N SER A 194 10.49 -0.56 -4.82
CA SER A 194 11.12 0.76 -4.98
C SER A 194 12.30 0.99 -4.01
N ASN A 195 12.27 0.34 -2.83
CA ASN A 195 13.29 0.50 -1.79
C ASN A 195 14.21 -0.72 -1.65
N SER A 196 14.10 -1.70 -2.55
CA SER A 196 14.99 -2.87 -2.66
C SER A 196 15.36 -3.09 -4.13
N PRO A 197 16.17 -2.21 -4.74
CA PRO A 197 16.55 -2.33 -6.14
C PRO A 197 17.18 -3.70 -6.42
N GLY A 198 16.65 -4.42 -7.41
CA GLY A 198 17.07 -5.78 -7.72
C GLY A 198 16.23 -6.88 -7.07
N ALA A 199 15.28 -6.53 -6.20
CA ALA A 199 14.31 -7.51 -5.69
C ALA A 199 13.39 -8.02 -6.80
N ASP A 200 13.14 -9.33 -6.77
CA ASP A 200 12.29 -10.00 -7.74
C ASP A 200 10.87 -10.22 -7.19
N LEU A 201 9.87 -9.71 -7.93
CA LEU A 201 8.46 -9.83 -7.57
C LEU A 201 8.04 -11.28 -7.32
N PHE A 202 8.52 -12.20 -8.17
CA PHE A 202 8.11 -13.61 -8.06
C PHE A 202 8.66 -14.23 -6.78
N THR A 203 9.92 -13.97 -6.45
CA THR A 203 10.55 -14.41 -5.21
C THR A 203 9.84 -13.85 -3.98
N LEU A 204 9.57 -12.55 -3.95
CA LEU A 204 8.83 -11.89 -2.87
C LEU A 204 7.44 -12.52 -2.68
N SER A 205 6.70 -12.71 -3.78
CA SER A 205 5.35 -13.29 -3.74
C SER A 205 5.37 -14.76 -3.34
N THR A 206 6.37 -15.54 -3.77
CA THR A 206 6.51 -16.97 -3.45
C THR A 206 6.75 -17.18 -1.96
N VAL A 207 7.53 -16.32 -1.31
CA VAL A 207 7.72 -16.35 0.15
C VAL A 207 6.49 -15.81 0.88
N GLY A 208 5.86 -14.75 0.37
CA GLY A 208 4.74 -14.09 1.02
C GLY A 208 3.42 -14.87 0.96
N LEU A 209 3.14 -15.60 -0.13
CA LEU A 209 1.89 -16.35 -0.31
C LEU A 209 1.65 -17.43 0.77
N PRO A 210 2.61 -18.31 1.10
CA PRO A 210 2.47 -19.25 2.21
C PRO A 210 2.22 -18.56 3.54
N LEU A 211 2.91 -17.46 3.83
CA LEU A 211 2.69 -16.67 5.05
C LEU A 211 1.28 -16.08 5.11
N ALA A 212 0.78 -15.56 4.00
CA ALA A 212 -0.60 -15.08 3.93
C ALA A 212 -1.61 -16.22 4.15
N ALA A 213 -1.39 -17.40 3.57
CA ALA A 213 -2.24 -18.57 3.77
C ALA A 213 -2.23 -19.05 5.23
N LEU A 214 -1.06 -19.10 5.87
CA LEU A 214 -0.93 -19.39 7.30
C LEU A 214 -1.63 -18.34 8.15
N GLY A 215 -1.46 -17.05 7.85
CA GLY A 215 -2.10 -15.96 8.55
C GLY A 215 -3.64 -15.97 8.41
N LEU A 216 -4.17 -16.30 7.23
CA LEU A 216 -5.61 -16.51 7.02
C LEU A 216 -6.13 -17.68 7.84
N SER A 217 -5.41 -18.80 7.84
CA SER A 217 -5.74 -20.00 8.62
C SER A 217 -5.74 -19.72 10.11
N LEU A 218 -4.69 -19.04 10.61
CA LEU A 218 -4.57 -18.61 12.00
C LEU A 218 -5.70 -17.66 12.40
N THR A 219 -6.02 -16.69 11.52
CA THR A 219 -7.12 -15.75 11.74
C THR A 219 -8.45 -16.48 11.81
N ALA A 220 -8.75 -17.36 10.85
CA ALA A 220 -9.96 -18.14 10.85
C ALA A 220 -10.08 -19.02 12.11
N TRP A 221 -9.00 -19.66 12.52
CA TRP A 221 -8.96 -20.48 13.74
C TRP A 221 -9.18 -19.65 15.00
N GLN A 222 -8.45 -18.55 15.21
CA GLN A 222 -8.59 -17.70 16.40
C GLN A 222 -9.98 -17.06 16.50
N LEU A 223 -10.46 -16.47 15.38
CA LEU A 223 -11.70 -15.70 15.40
C LEU A 223 -12.94 -16.61 15.43
N SER A 224 -12.88 -17.82 14.86
CA SER A 224 -13.98 -18.80 14.96
C SER A 224 -14.19 -19.34 16.38
N ARG A 225 -13.26 -19.12 17.30
CA ARG A 225 -13.37 -19.53 18.72
C ARG A 225 -13.83 -18.40 19.63
N ARG A 226 -13.99 -17.17 19.12
CA ARG A 226 -14.46 -16.04 19.91
C ARG A 226 -15.97 -16.15 20.18
N SER A 227 -16.37 -15.65 21.35
CA SER A 227 -17.79 -15.46 21.66
C SER A 227 -18.44 -14.54 20.64
N GLY A 228 -19.70 -14.81 20.26
CA GLY A 228 -20.43 -14.04 19.25
C GLY A 228 -20.17 -14.45 17.79
N VAL A 229 -19.32 -15.46 17.52
CA VAL A 229 -19.07 -15.92 16.14
C VAL A 229 -20.34 -16.49 15.47
N ARG A 230 -21.29 -17.04 16.23
CA ARG A 230 -22.58 -17.54 15.70
C ARG A 230 -23.44 -16.42 15.13
N ASP A 231 -23.33 -15.23 15.70
CA ASP A 231 -24.09 -14.03 15.30
C ASP A 231 -23.29 -13.13 14.35
N TYR A 232 -22.08 -13.57 13.93
CA TYR A 232 -21.27 -12.80 13.00
C TYR A 232 -22.03 -12.54 11.72
N LEU A 233 -22.23 -11.26 11.36
CA LEU A 233 -22.77 -10.82 10.09
C LEU A 233 -21.63 -10.68 9.10
N GLY A 234 -21.63 -11.52 8.08
CA GLY A 234 -20.66 -11.50 7.00
C GLY A 234 -21.12 -10.66 5.82
N TYR A 235 -20.30 -10.68 4.78
CA TYR A 235 -20.58 -10.09 3.48
C TYR A 235 -20.97 -11.21 2.49
N PRO A 236 -22.01 -11.04 1.66
CA PRO A 236 -22.33 -12.00 0.61
C PRO A 236 -21.28 -11.92 -0.51
N MET A 237 -20.30 -12.83 -0.46
CA MET A 237 -19.15 -12.80 -1.35
C MET A 237 -19.44 -13.47 -2.69
N HIS A 238 -19.31 -12.71 -3.76
CA HIS A 238 -19.37 -13.17 -5.15
C HIS A 238 -17.96 -13.21 -5.75
N PHE A 239 -17.31 -14.38 -5.68
CA PHE A 239 -15.94 -14.56 -6.17
C PHE A 239 -15.82 -14.45 -7.71
N GLY A 240 -16.94 -14.47 -8.43
CA GLY A 240 -16.94 -14.24 -9.87
C GLY A 240 -16.32 -12.90 -10.28
N ALA A 241 -16.38 -11.87 -9.44
CA ALA A 241 -15.74 -10.59 -9.74
C ALA A 241 -14.19 -10.62 -9.71
N LEU A 242 -13.58 -11.71 -9.21
CA LEU A 242 -12.13 -11.89 -9.17
C LEU A 242 -11.49 -12.22 -10.51
N TRP A 243 -12.27 -12.47 -11.58
CA TRP A 243 -11.72 -12.76 -12.90
C TRP A 243 -10.91 -11.59 -13.47
N ILE A 244 -11.32 -10.35 -13.21
CA ILE A 244 -10.58 -9.14 -13.66
C ILE A 244 -9.22 -9.02 -12.99
N PRO A 245 -9.12 -9.06 -11.63
CA PRO A 245 -7.84 -9.18 -10.95
C PRO A 245 -6.97 -10.34 -11.41
N GLY A 246 -7.56 -11.52 -11.58
CA GLY A 246 -6.87 -12.70 -12.08
C GLY A 246 -6.32 -12.52 -13.49
N LEU A 247 -7.12 -11.93 -14.39
CA LEU A 247 -6.68 -11.59 -15.74
C LEU A 247 -5.53 -10.57 -15.72
N LEU A 248 -5.64 -9.51 -14.88
CA LEU A 248 -4.56 -8.54 -14.76
C LEU A 248 -3.26 -9.19 -14.28
N ALA A 249 -3.33 -10.05 -13.25
CA ALA A 249 -2.15 -10.76 -12.75
C ALA A 249 -1.52 -11.62 -13.85
N SER A 250 -2.34 -12.37 -14.58
CA SER A 250 -1.88 -13.21 -15.71
C SER A 250 -1.24 -12.37 -16.82
N LEU A 251 -1.84 -11.24 -17.19
CA LEU A 251 -1.28 -10.33 -18.19
C LEU A 251 0.05 -9.71 -17.74
N VAL A 252 0.14 -9.27 -16.48
CA VAL A 252 1.38 -8.71 -15.93
C VAL A 252 2.50 -9.76 -15.99
N LEU A 253 2.24 -10.99 -15.55
CA LEU A 253 3.23 -12.07 -15.59
C LEU A 253 3.64 -12.42 -17.02
N LEU A 254 2.66 -12.54 -17.93
CA LEU A 254 2.93 -12.85 -19.34
C LEU A 254 3.78 -11.77 -20.00
N VAL A 255 3.40 -10.49 -19.85
CA VAL A 255 4.14 -9.38 -20.47
C VAL A 255 5.52 -9.23 -19.85
N HIS A 256 5.65 -9.44 -18.54
CA HIS A 256 6.98 -9.42 -17.88
C HIS A 256 7.90 -10.54 -18.38
N GLN A 257 7.36 -11.74 -18.63
CA GLN A 257 8.10 -12.84 -19.24
C GLN A 257 8.58 -12.51 -20.68
N LEU A 258 7.73 -11.84 -21.46
CA LEU A 258 8.03 -11.44 -22.83
C LEU A 258 8.97 -10.22 -22.91
N SER A 259 8.95 -9.36 -21.89
CA SER A 259 9.75 -8.14 -21.79
C SER A 259 10.31 -7.94 -20.37
N PRO A 260 11.31 -8.74 -19.95
CA PRO A 260 11.85 -8.68 -18.58
C PRO A 260 12.52 -7.35 -18.24
N ALA A 261 12.97 -6.60 -19.25
CA ALA A 261 13.56 -5.28 -19.07
C ALA A 261 12.56 -4.20 -18.64
N THR A 262 11.24 -4.43 -18.84
CA THR A 262 10.22 -3.44 -18.47
C THR A 262 9.95 -3.50 -16.97
N PRO A 263 10.06 -2.35 -16.26
CA PRO A 263 9.81 -2.32 -14.82
C PRO A 263 8.39 -2.77 -14.48
N ILE A 264 8.27 -3.70 -13.54
CA ILE A 264 7.02 -4.36 -13.19
C ILE A 264 5.93 -3.37 -12.74
N LEU A 265 6.30 -2.31 -12.00
CA LEU A 265 5.35 -1.28 -11.54
C LEU A 265 4.74 -0.49 -12.72
N SER A 266 5.52 -0.24 -13.76
CA SER A 266 5.06 0.41 -14.99
C SER A 266 4.14 -0.51 -15.78
N LEU A 267 4.41 -1.81 -15.83
CA LEU A 267 3.51 -2.82 -16.44
C LEU A 267 2.17 -2.86 -15.71
N ILE A 268 2.18 -2.97 -14.38
CA ILE A 268 0.96 -3.00 -13.58
C ILE A 268 0.13 -1.74 -13.81
N SER A 269 0.76 -0.57 -13.78
CA SER A 269 0.10 0.72 -14.01
C SER A 269 -0.58 0.77 -15.37
N SER A 270 0.16 0.47 -16.43
CA SER A 270 -0.31 0.54 -17.81
C SER A 270 -1.42 -0.47 -18.09
N LEU A 271 -1.23 -1.72 -17.66
CA LEU A 271 -2.20 -2.80 -17.86
C LEU A 271 -3.49 -2.59 -17.05
N ALA A 272 -3.39 -2.05 -15.81
CA ALA A 272 -4.57 -1.77 -15.00
C ALA A 272 -5.49 -0.72 -15.65
N VAL A 273 -4.93 0.39 -16.14
CA VAL A 273 -5.70 1.43 -16.84
C VAL A 273 -6.27 0.90 -18.14
N SER A 274 -5.46 0.21 -18.96
CA SER A 274 -5.87 -0.34 -20.27
C SER A 274 -6.95 -1.40 -20.10
N LEU A 275 -6.79 -2.34 -19.16
CA LEU A 275 -7.78 -3.38 -18.88
C LEU A 275 -9.10 -2.78 -18.41
N THR A 276 -9.04 -1.76 -17.53
CA THR A 276 -10.25 -1.06 -17.07
C THR A 276 -11.00 -0.45 -18.24
N LEU A 277 -10.31 0.26 -19.13
CA LEU A 277 -10.91 0.89 -20.30
C LEU A 277 -11.53 -0.17 -21.21
N VAL A 278 -10.82 -1.25 -21.53
CA VAL A 278 -11.32 -2.35 -22.38
C VAL A 278 -12.58 -2.97 -21.78
N VAL A 279 -12.57 -3.29 -20.48
CA VAL A 279 -13.74 -3.89 -19.81
C VAL A 279 -14.93 -2.95 -19.80
N LEU A 280 -14.73 -1.65 -19.58
CA LEU A 280 -15.80 -0.65 -19.64
C LEU A 280 -16.38 -0.53 -21.06
N LEU A 281 -15.52 -0.50 -22.08
CA LEU A 281 -15.96 -0.48 -23.49
C LEU A 281 -16.77 -1.71 -23.86
N LEU A 282 -16.38 -2.89 -23.38
CA LEU A 282 -17.12 -4.13 -23.64
C LEU A 282 -18.44 -4.22 -22.89
N ARG A 283 -18.53 -3.62 -21.70
CA ARG A 283 -19.76 -3.64 -20.89
C ARG A 283 -20.76 -2.55 -21.28
N GLN A 284 -20.30 -1.32 -21.43
CA GLN A 284 -21.10 -0.12 -21.66
C GLN A 284 -20.30 0.94 -22.41
N ALA A 285 -20.09 0.78 -23.70
CA ALA A 285 -19.24 1.63 -24.52
C ALA A 285 -19.54 3.15 -24.36
N SER A 286 -20.83 3.52 -24.29
CA SER A 286 -21.26 4.94 -24.15
C SER A 286 -20.90 5.54 -22.79
N GLN A 287 -20.73 4.73 -21.74
CA GLN A 287 -20.41 5.18 -20.38
C GLN A 287 -18.91 5.04 -20.06
N ALA A 288 -18.14 4.32 -20.87
CA ALA A 288 -16.73 4.03 -20.59
C ALA A 288 -15.90 5.30 -20.39
N LEU A 289 -15.97 6.22 -21.35
CA LEU A 289 -15.20 7.48 -21.24
C LEU A 289 -15.72 8.42 -20.13
N PRO A 290 -17.04 8.65 -19.98
CA PRO A 290 -17.58 9.39 -18.83
C PRO A 290 -17.13 8.85 -17.47
N GLU A 291 -17.14 7.52 -17.24
CA GLU A 291 -16.72 6.91 -15.97
C GLU A 291 -15.22 7.08 -15.73
N MET A 292 -14.39 6.86 -16.77
CA MET A 292 -12.94 7.10 -16.68
C MET A 292 -12.65 8.58 -16.33
N LEU A 293 -13.31 9.53 -17.00
CA LEU A 293 -13.13 10.96 -16.74
C LEU A 293 -13.64 11.37 -15.36
N ALA A 294 -14.72 10.80 -14.88
CA ALA A 294 -15.21 11.02 -13.52
C ALA A 294 -14.19 10.51 -12.50
N HIS A 295 -13.59 9.32 -12.72
CA HIS A 295 -12.54 8.80 -11.85
C HIS A 295 -11.30 9.71 -11.85
N VAL A 296 -10.88 10.24 -12.99
CA VAL A 296 -9.79 11.22 -13.07
C VAL A 296 -10.10 12.47 -12.26
N ARG A 297 -11.29 13.04 -12.40
CA ARG A 297 -11.65 14.31 -11.75
C ARG A 297 -11.95 14.19 -10.27
N GLU A 298 -12.48 13.04 -9.82
CA GLU A 298 -12.99 12.85 -8.46
C GLU A 298 -12.30 11.71 -7.70
N GLY A 299 -11.94 10.62 -8.38
CA GLY A 299 -11.32 9.44 -7.80
C GLY A 299 -9.86 9.66 -7.46
N LEU A 300 -9.04 10.03 -8.46
CA LEU A 300 -7.60 10.25 -8.28
C LEU A 300 -7.28 11.31 -7.20
N PRO A 301 -7.97 12.45 -7.10
CA PRO A 301 -7.69 13.41 -6.03
C PRO A 301 -7.96 12.91 -4.62
N ARG A 302 -8.72 11.83 -4.43
CA ARG A 302 -8.95 11.21 -3.12
C ARG A 302 -7.71 10.51 -2.58
N MET A 303 -6.73 10.23 -3.44
CA MET A 303 -5.43 9.66 -3.07
C MET A 303 -4.43 10.71 -2.56
N SER A 304 -4.85 11.96 -2.34
CA SER A 304 -3.96 13.08 -1.94
C SER A 304 -3.07 12.75 -0.73
N GLY A 305 -3.60 12.04 0.26
CA GLY A 305 -2.85 11.64 1.44
C GLY A 305 -1.74 10.64 1.11
N GLU A 306 -2.06 9.60 0.34
CA GLU A 306 -1.11 8.59 -0.12
C GLU A 306 -0.08 9.22 -1.07
N LEU A 307 -0.52 10.04 -2.01
CA LEU A 307 0.35 10.76 -2.94
C LEU A 307 1.44 11.54 -2.19
N LEU A 308 1.05 12.41 -1.25
CA LEU A 308 1.99 13.24 -0.52
C LEU A 308 2.88 12.43 0.43
N LEU A 309 2.33 11.38 1.05
CA LEU A 309 3.09 10.49 1.93
C LEU A 309 4.23 9.79 1.16
N PHE A 310 3.94 9.25 -0.03
CA PHE A 310 4.94 8.54 -0.83
C PHE A 310 5.93 9.48 -1.52
N LEU A 311 5.51 10.68 -1.94
CA LEU A 311 6.44 11.70 -2.41
C LEU A 311 7.43 12.10 -1.32
N ALA A 312 6.93 12.35 -0.11
CA ALA A 312 7.77 12.71 1.03
C ALA A 312 8.70 11.56 1.45
N ALA A 313 8.24 10.30 1.36
CA ALA A 313 9.07 9.13 1.61
C ALA A 313 10.23 9.00 0.61
N GLY A 314 10.02 9.36 -0.66
CA GLY A 314 11.08 9.44 -1.66
C GLY A 314 12.15 10.48 -1.31
N VAL A 315 11.73 11.66 -0.85
CA VAL A 315 12.65 12.70 -0.35
C VAL A 315 13.40 12.24 0.89
N LEU A 316 12.72 11.56 1.82
CA LEU A 316 13.33 11.02 3.03
C LEU A 316 14.43 9.99 2.69
N ALA A 317 14.11 9.02 1.82
CA ALA A 317 15.07 7.99 1.39
C ALA A 317 16.28 8.60 0.70
N ALA A 318 16.05 9.51 -0.26
CA ALA A 318 17.11 10.23 -0.96
C ALA A 318 17.98 11.06 -0.01
N GLY A 319 17.35 11.77 0.93
CA GLY A 319 18.04 12.63 1.89
C GLY A 319 18.91 11.86 2.87
N ILE A 320 18.36 10.81 3.49
CA ILE A 320 19.12 9.96 4.43
C ILE A 320 20.27 9.27 3.68
N GLY A 321 19.99 8.65 2.52
CA GLY A 321 21.04 7.97 1.75
C GLY A 321 22.16 8.92 1.32
N SER A 322 21.82 10.14 0.88
CA SER A 322 22.80 11.16 0.50
C SER A 322 23.62 11.64 1.72
N ALA A 323 22.98 11.83 2.87
CA ALA A 323 23.67 12.25 4.09
C ALA A 323 24.64 11.17 4.60
N VAL A 324 24.21 9.91 4.61
CA VAL A 324 25.05 8.76 4.99
C VAL A 324 26.26 8.65 4.08
N GLN A 325 26.05 8.75 2.76
CA GLN A 325 27.12 8.71 1.77
C GLN A 325 28.07 9.90 1.92
N GLY A 326 27.51 11.12 2.10
CA GLY A 326 28.32 12.35 2.28
C GLY A 326 29.13 12.37 3.57
N ALA A 327 28.63 11.75 4.63
CA ALA A 327 29.36 11.60 5.89
C ALA A 327 30.43 10.50 5.87
N GLY A 328 30.45 9.65 4.84
CA GLY A 328 31.28 8.44 4.82
C GLY A 328 30.93 7.45 5.94
N TRP A 329 29.70 7.51 6.45
CA TRP A 329 29.28 6.68 7.56
C TRP A 329 28.91 5.28 7.08
N THR A 330 29.49 4.28 7.72
CA THR A 330 29.18 2.87 7.47
C THR A 330 28.69 2.21 8.75
N LEU A 331 27.66 1.36 8.61
CA LEU A 331 27.27 0.50 9.72
C LEU A 331 28.36 -0.57 9.91
N GLU A 332 28.81 -0.75 11.15
CA GLU A 332 29.78 -1.81 11.52
C GLU A 332 29.07 -3.18 11.56
N LEU A 333 28.48 -3.57 10.43
CA LEU A 333 27.88 -4.89 10.22
C LEU A 333 28.67 -5.57 9.09
N GLU A 334 29.26 -6.73 9.38
CA GLU A 334 30.01 -7.48 8.36
C GLU A 334 29.06 -7.97 7.23
N THR A 335 27.87 -8.39 7.59
CA THR A 335 26.83 -8.86 6.63
C THR A 335 25.42 -8.57 7.13
N PHE A 336 24.51 -8.28 6.21
CA PHE A 336 23.08 -8.15 6.51
C PHE A 336 22.37 -9.46 6.16
N GLY A 337 22.27 -10.38 7.13
CA GLY A 337 21.58 -11.65 7.00
C GLY A 337 20.21 -11.68 7.69
N ALA A 338 19.61 -12.90 7.77
CA ALA A 338 18.27 -13.09 8.33
C ALA A 338 18.13 -12.62 9.78
N THR A 339 19.18 -12.73 10.60
CA THR A 339 19.16 -12.20 11.97
C THR A 339 19.02 -10.68 12.00
N ALA A 340 19.78 -9.95 11.19
CA ALA A 340 19.69 -8.50 11.09
C ALA A 340 18.32 -8.09 10.49
N ALA A 341 17.83 -8.81 9.50
CA ALA A 341 16.51 -8.64 8.91
C ALA A 341 15.39 -8.85 9.94
N SER A 342 15.52 -9.85 10.80
CA SER A 342 14.56 -10.13 11.89
C SER A 342 14.53 -9.01 12.94
N LEU A 343 15.68 -8.49 13.33
CA LEU A 343 15.76 -7.36 14.25
C LEU A 343 15.17 -6.09 13.62
N LEU A 344 15.44 -5.85 12.34
CA LEU A 344 14.85 -4.74 11.60
C LEU A 344 13.33 -4.88 11.53
N LEU A 345 12.80 -6.08 11.23
CA LEU A 345 11.36 -6.37 11.23
C LEU A 345 10.72 -6.02 12.59
N LEU A 346 11.31 -6.49 13.69
CA LEU A 346 10.81 -6.22 15.04
C LEU A 346 10.82 -4.72 15.35
N LEU A 347 11.89 -4.02 14.99
CA LEU A 347 12.01 -2.57 15.16
C LEU A 347 10.90 -1.84 14.36
N MET A 348 10.72 -2.18 13.09
CA MET A 348 9.71 -1.52 12.22
C MET A 348 8.29 -1.75 12.73
N VAL A 349 7.97 -2.97 13.17
CA VAL A 349 6.64 -3.27 13.75
C VAL A 349 6.47 -2.54 15.07
N GLY A 350 7.49 -2.48 15.92
CA GLY A 350 7.48 -1.69 17.17
C GLY A 350 7.24 -0.20 16.90
N LEU A 351 7.92 0.39 15.92
CA LEU A 351 7.68 1.78 15.47
C LEU A 351 6.25 1.98 14.96
N SER A 352 5.69 0.99 14.26
CA SER A 352 4.30 1.06 13.79
C SER A 352 3.29 1.07 14.93
N VAL A 353 3.55 0.36 16.03
CA VAL A 353 2.68 0.37 17.24
C VAL A 353 2.56 1.78 17.82
N ILE A 354 3.64 2.55 17.84
CA ILE A 354 3.64 3.94 18.33
C ILE A 354 3.21 4.96 17.26
N GLY A 355 2.82 4.49 16.05
CA GLY A 355 2.19 5.30 15.01
C GLY A 355 3.09 5.76 13.87
N VAL A 356 4.32 5.27 13.79
CA VAL A 356 5.17 5.51 12.61
C VAL A 356 4.63 4.68 11.46
N HIS A 357 4.29 5.34 10.34
CA HIS A 357 3.80 4.62 9.16
C HIS A 357 4.91 3.73 8.58
N PRO A 358 4.62 2.47 8.17
CA PRO A 358 5.65 1.55 7.63
C PRO A 358 6.51 2.16 6.53
N VAL A 359 5.96 3.00 5.66
CA VAL A 359 6.73 3.65 4.60
C VAL A 359 7.88 4.51 5.13
N ILE A 360 7.71 5.12 6.31
CA ILE A 360 8.75 5.96 6.93
C ILE A 360 9.93 5.11 7.36
N SER A 361 9.65 4.00 8.06
CA SER A 361 10.71 3.09 8.53
C SER A 361 11.38 2.38 7.35
N ILE A 362 10.65 2.03 6.29
CA ILE A 362 11.21 1.44 5.07
C ILE A 362 12.12 2.44 4.34
N ALA A 363 11.65 3.67 4.10
CA ALA A 363 12.45 4.70 3.44
C ALA A 363 13.73 5.05 4.24
N THR A 364 13.61 5.09 5.57
CA THR A 364 14.76 5.30 6.47
C THR A 364 15.74 4.14 6.40
N ALA A 365 15.24 2.90 6.48
CA ALA A 365 16.09 1.71 6.40
C ALA A 365 16.80 1.60 5.05
N HIS A 366 16.09 1.87 3.93
CA HIS A 366 16.71 1.91 2.60
C HIS A 366 17.89 2.90 2.55
N GLY A 367 17.70 4.14 3.03
CA GLY A 367 18.76 5.15 3.07
C GLY A 367 19.95 4.74 3.94
N LEU A 368 19.70 4.12 5.10
CA LEU A 368 20.74 3.70 6.04
C LEU A 368 21.49 2.45 5.60
N LEU A 369 20.81 1.49 4.99
CA LEU A 369 21.38 0.19 4.63
C LEU A 369 22.00 0.15 3.24
N ALA A 370 21.83 1.21 2.43
CA ALA A 370 22.37 1.29 1.08
C ALA A 370 23.87 0.96 0.98
N PRO A 371 24.75 1.40 1.92
CA PRO A 371 26.18 1.05 1.86
C PRO A 371 26.49 -0.43 2.09
N LEU A 372 25.61 -1.16 2.79
CA LEU A 372 25.81 -2.61 3.06
C LEU A 372 25.42 -3.50 1.87
N ALA A 373 24.74 -2.94 0.86
CA ALA A 373 24.23 -3.69 -0.30
C ALA A 373 23.59 -5.04 0.08
N PRO A 374 22.56 -5.04 0.97
CA PRO A 374 21.91 -6.26 1.43
C PRO A 374 21.31 -7.04 0.26
N ASP A 375 21.09 -8.37 0.44
CA ASP A 375 20.30 -9.15 -0.52
C ASP A 375 18.96 -8.46 -0.79
N PRO A 376 18.66 -8.06 -2.06
CA PRO A 376 17.46 -7.28 -2.37
C PRO A 376 16.16 -8.00 -2.03
N ASN A 377 16.13 -9.33 -2.19
CA ASN A 377 14.93 -10.10 -1.89
C ASN A 377 14.73 -10.24 -0.38
N LEU A 378 15.80 -10.51 0.40
CA LEU A 378 15.72 -10.60 1.85
C LEU A 378 15.18 -9.30 2.46
N ILE A 379 15.70 -8.15 2.02
CA ILE A 379 15.26 -6.86 2.54
C ILE A 379 13.83 -6.53 2.05
N GLY A 380 13.50 -6.86 0.80
CA GLY A 380 12.16 -6.70 0.23
C GLY A 380 11.11 -7.50 0.98
N ILE A 381 11.38 -8.78 1.28
CA ILE A 381 10.54 -9.67 2.10
C ILE A 381 10.33 -9.05 3.49
N THR A 382 11.42 -8.57 4.13
CA THR A 382 11.35 -7.91 5.44
C THR A 382 10.42 -6.69 5.42
N TYR A 383 10.46 -5.88 4.36
CA TYR A 383 9.59 -4.72 4.20
C TYR A 383 8.11 -5.09 4.05
N LEU A 384 7.81 -6.16 3.29
CA LEU A 384 6.45 -6.67 3.15
C LEU A 384 5.88 -7.17 4.48
N MET A 385 6.67 -7.94 5.24
CA MET A 385 6.31 -8.42 6.57
C MET A 385 6.10 -7.26 7.54
N ALA A 386 7.02 -6.29 7.57
CA ALA A 386 6.90 -5.10 8.43
C ALA A 386 5.65 -4.30 8.12
N TRP A 387 5.29 -4.15 6.82
CA TRP A 387 4.07 -3.49 6.41
C TRP A 387 2.82 -4.25 6.87
N ALA A 388 2.75 -5.55 6.61
CA ALA A 388 1.61 -6.39 6.94
C ALA A 388 1.32 -6.38 8.45
N GLN A 389 2.34 -6.60 9.27
CA GLN A 389 2.20 -6.62 10.72
C GLN A 389 1.97 -5.21 11.28
N GLY A 390 2.69 -4.22 10.77
CA GLY A 390 2.55 -2.82 11.18
C GLY A 390 1.14 -2.28 10.96
N VAL A 391 0.57 -2.50 9.76
CA VAL A 391 -0.81 -2.08 9.46
C VAL A 391 -1.83 -2.83 10.30
N SER A 392 -1.62 -4.13 10.55
CA SER A 392 -2.54 -4.97 11.32
C SER A 392 -2.63 -4.58 12.79
N ILE A 393 -1.53 -4.14 13.41
CA ILE A 393 -1.47 -3.85 14.86
C ILE A 393 -1.57 -2.38 15.20
N SER A 394 -1.08 -1.48 14.33
CA SER A 394 -0.97 -0.06 14.65
C SER A 394 -2.35 0.61 14.82
N PRO A 395 -2.65 1.22 15.97
CA PRO A 395 -3.87 1.99 16.13
C PRO A 395 -3.92 3.22 15.22
N LEU A 396 -2.77 3.68 14.74
CA LEU A 396 -2.63 4.87 13.90
C LEU A 396 -2.41 4.51 12.42
N SER A 397 -2.60 3.23 12.02
CA SER A 397 -2.56 2.87 10.61
C SER A 397 -3.68 3.58 9.84
N GLY A 398 -3.40 3.95 8.58
CA GLY A 398 -4.39 4.61 7.73
C GLY A 398 -5.70 3.83 7.60
N MET A 399 -5.64 2.51 7.59
CA MET A 399 -6.81 1.64 7.59
C MET A 399 -7.65 1.78 8.87
N HIS A 400 -7.03 1.70 10.04
CA HIS A 400 -7.74 1.77 11.30
C HIS A 400 -8.32 3.17 11.56
N LEU A 401 -7.62 4.24 11.17
CA LEU A 401 -8.14 5.60 11.21
C LEU A 401 -9.31 5.79 10.24
N ALA A 402 -9.27 5.21 9.05
CA ALA A 402 -10.39 5.21 8.13
C ALA A 402 -11.60 4.44 8.68
N MET A 403 -11.37 3.28 9.32
CA MET A 403 -12.44 2.53 10.01
C MET A 403 -13.01 3.29 11.20
N GLN A 404 -12.18 4.02 11.95
CA GLN A 404 -12.67 4.92 13.02
C GLN A 404 -13.58 6.00 12.45
N GLY A 405 -13.13 6.71 11.42
CA GLY A 405 -13.91 7.79 10.82
C GLY A 405 -15.21 7.33 10.17
N ARG A 406 -15.24 6.12 9.61
CA ARG A 406 -16.38 5.59 8.85
C ARG A 406 -17.34 4.78 9.70
N PHE A 407 -16.84 3.97 10.63
CA PHE A 407 -17.61 2.96 11.37
C PHE A 407 -17.63 3.21 12.89
N GLY A 408 -16.93 4.24 13.39
CA GLY A 408 -16.88 4.57 14.81
C GLY A 408 -16.07 3.58 15.67
N ILE A 409 -15.24 2.71 15.08
CA ILE A 409 -14.42 1.76 15.80
C ILE A 409 -13.26 2.47 16.49
N ASP A 410 -13.05 2.17 17.78
CA ASP A 410 -11.86 2.67 18.48
C ASP A 410 -10.59 1.97 17.96
N PRO A 411 -9.67 2.70 17.32
CA PRO A 411 -8.47 2.10 16.73
C PRO A 411 -7.51 1.54 17.78
N ARG A 412 -7.55 1.97 19.03
CA ARG A 412 -6.77 1.40 20.14
C ARG A 412 -7.16 -0.05 20.44
N GLY A 413 -8.38 -0.43 20.09
CA GLY A 413 -8.85 -1.81 20.21
C GLY A 413 -8.00 -2.80 19.43
N PHE A 414 -7.44 -2.41 18.28
CA PHE A 414 -6.65 -3.31 17.44
C PHE A 414 -5.37 -3.81 18.12
N LEU A 415 -4.77 -3.08 19.05
CA LEU A 415 -3.66 -3.56 19.86
C LEU A 415 -4.03 -4.82 20.65
N ARG A 416 -5.23 -4.82 21.27
CA ARG A 416 -5.71 -5.98 22.05
C ARG A 416 -6.26 -7.08 21.15
N TRP A 417 -6.99 -6.70 20.08
CA TRP A 417 -7.65 -7.67 19.21
C TRP A 417 -6.67 -8.41 18.30
N ASN A 418 -5.61 -7.75 17.85
CA ASN A 418 -4.64 -8.30 16.91
C ASN A 418 -3.27 -8.63 17.55
N GLY A 419 -3.00 -8.23 18.80
CA GLY A 419 -1.68 -8.38 19.43
C GLY A 419 -1.17 -9.82 19.44
N SER A 420 -1.98 -10.78 19.95
CA SER A 420 -1.58 -12.20 19.96
C SER A 420 -1.41 -12.79 18.56
N TYR A 421 -2.23 -12.34 17.61
CA TYR A 421 -2.09 -12.70 16.19
C TYR A 421 -0.77 -12.18 15.61
N THR A 422 -0.47 -10.91 15.81
CA THR A 422 0.76 -10.27 15.31
C THR A 422 2.02 -10.94 15.90
N LEU A 423 2.01 -11.28 17.19
CA LEU A 423 3.13 -12.02 17.81
C LEU A 423 3.36 -13.39 17.16
N LEU A 424 2.30 -14.14 16.89
CA LEU A 424 2.42 -15.44 16.22
C LEU A 424 2.88 -15.28 14.76
N MET A 425 2.37 -14.27 14.06
CA MET A 425 2.83 -13.97 12.70
C MET A 425 4.30 -13.55 12.68
N LEU A 426 4.77 -12.74 13.63
CA LEU A 426 6.19 -12.38 13.73
C LEU A 426 7.10 -13.59 13.89
N VAL A 427 6.68 -14.61 14.64
CA VAL A 427 7.43 -15.87 14.73
C VAL A 427 7.50 -16.58 13.39
N LEU A 428 6.38 -16.63 12.64
CA LEU A 428 6.34 -17.22 11.29
C LEU A 428 7.18 -16.39 10.29
N ASP A 429 7.07 -15.09 10.35
CA ASP A 429 7.81 -14.15 9.50
C ASP A 429 9.33 -14.29 9.73
N ILE A 430 9.79 -14.31 10.99
CA ILE A 430 11.19 -14.54 11.35
C ILE A 430 11.66 -15.91 10.85
N GLY A 431 10.86 -16.96 11.07
CA GLY A 431 11.16 -18.30 10.56
C GLY A 431 11.32 -18.32 9.04
N ALA A 432 10.47 -17.60 8.31
CA ALA A 432 10.54 -17.49 6.86
C ALA A 432 11.78 -16.72 6.37
N LEU A 433 12.23 -15.67 7.09
CA LEU A 433 13.48 -14.97 6.77
C LEU A 433 14.69 -15.91 6.87
N HIS A 434 14.78 -16.69 7.95
CA HIS A 434 15.86 -17.67 8.11
C HIS A 434 15.78 -18.82 7.10
N LEU A 435 14.58 -19.27 6.76
CA LEU A 435 14.38 -20.29 5.72
C LEU A 435 14.78 -19.77 4.34
N TYR A 436 14.40 -18.52 4.02
CA TYR A 436 14.81 -17.89 2.77
C TYR A 436 16.33 -17.79 2.66
N GLU A 437 17.01 -17.30 3.71
CA GLU A 437 18.47 -17.21 3.71
C GLU A 437 19.15 -18.56 3.53
N ALA A 438 18.64 -19.62 4.20
CA ALA A 438 19.16 -20.97 4.05
C ALA A 438 18.95 -21.56 2.65
N TRP A 439 17.88 -21.15 1.96
CA TRP A 439 17.56 -21.62 0.61
C TRP A 439 18.31 -20.82 -0.46
N SER A 440 18.56 -19.53 -0.24
CA SER A 440 19.22 -18.64 -1.21
C SER A 440 20.75 -18.73 -1.24
N ARG A 441 21.34 -19.38 -0.22
CA ARG A 441 22.78 -19.72 -0.17
C ARG A 441 23.07 -20.99 -0.96
#